data_4d3ed6bcd635134663f8043b2a4e8a6d
#
_entry.id   4d3ed6bcd635134663f8043b2a4e8a6d
#
_cell.length_a   1.000
_cell.length_b   1.000
_cell.length_c   1.000
_cell.angle_alpha   90.00
_cell.angle_beta   90.00
_cell.angle_gamma   90.00
#
_symmetry.space_group_name_H-M   'P 1'
#
loop_
_entity.id
_entity.type
_entity.pdbx_description
1 polymer ?
#
loop_
_entity_poly.entity_id
_entity_poly.type
_entity_poly.pdbx_seq_one_letter_code
_entity_poly.pdbx_strand_id
1 'polypeptide(L)'
;MSDAAAHALDHHEPVTSTGIPNKKVLMWAFLGSDCMFFGTLISTHLIYRKISATVGGNFLDIRDVFDIELTSFSTFILLASSLFMALAVSAIHKGNLKSTRWMLFGTIIFGAIFLACQVYEFTHFVHAPGNELTLSTYRGEPHVFGSTFYVLTGTHGTHVAIGVFWLIGWLVYSF
;
A
#
# COMPACT_ATOMS: atom_id res chain seq x y z
N MET A 1 -25.67 44.55 -13.54
CA MET A 1 -24.45 44.41 -12.74
C MET A 1 -24.39 42.95 -12.20
N SER A 2 -24.22 41.95 -13.04
CA SER A 2 -24.09 40.56 -12.55
C SER A 2 -23.24 39.64 -13.41
N ASP A 3 -22.77 40.03 -14.60
CA ASP A 3 -21.98 39.12 -15.45
C ASP A 3 -20.47 39.16 -15.19
N ALA A 4 -19.96 40.21 -14.53
CA ALA A 4 -18.53 40.34 -14.20
C ALA A 4 -18.09 39.43 -13.02
N ALA A 5 -19.02 39.02 -12.15
CA ALA A 5 -18.70 38.16 -11.00
C ALA A 5 -18.65 36.68 -11.35
N ALA A 6 -19.33 36.23 -12.42
CA ALA A 6 -19.32 34.85 -12.87
C ALA A 6 -18.02 34.47 -13.62
N HIS A 7 -17.32 35.45 -14.20
CA HIS A 7 -16.04 35.18 -14.91
C HIS A 7 -14.80 35.11 -14.01
N ALA A 8 -14.91 35.43 -12.72
CA ALA A 8 -13.78 35.46 -11.78
C ALA A 8 -13.43 34.08 -11.19
N LEU A 9 -14.20 33.03 -11.48
CA LEU A 9 -13.96 31.67 -10.96
C LEU A 9 -13.46 30.68 -12.01
N ASP A 10 -13.25 31.14 -13.24
CA ASP A 10 -12.57 30.33 -14.25
C ASP A 10 -11.07 30.33 -13.93
N HIS A 11 -10.66 29.45 -13.01
CA HIS A 11 -9.26 29.14 -12.78
C HIS A 11 -8.72 28.47 -14.04
N HIS A 12 -8.31 29.28 -15.02
CA HIS A 12 -7.45 28.83 -16.10
C HIS A 12 -6.21 28.22 -15.48
N GLU A 13 -6.19 26.89 -15.35
CA GLU A 13 -4.94 26.20 -15.05
C GLU A 13 -3.95 26.62 -16.13
N PRO A 14 -2.74 27.10 -15.77
CA PRO A 14 -1.77 27.57 -16.74
C PRO A 14 -1.54 26.47 -17.78
N VAL A 15 -1.77 26.80 -19.04
CA VAL A 15 -1.55 25.88 -20.17
C VAL A 15 -0.08 25.52 -20.17
N THR A 16 0.22 24.28 -19.74
CA THR A 16 1.58 23.77 -19.77
C THR A 16 2.00 23.51 -21.21
N SER A 17 3.29 23.64 -21.52
CA SER A 17 3.83 23.37 -22.87
C SER A 17 3.50 21.96 -23.39
N THR A 18 3.18 21.04 -22.51
CA THR A 18 2.80 19.64 -22.83
C THR A 18 1.29 19.41 -22.94
N GLY A 19 0.45 20.40 -22.64
CA GLY A 19 -1.01 20.27 -22.58
C GLY A 19 -1.54 19.38 -21.43
N ILE A 20 -0.65 18.91 -20.54
CA ILE A 20 -1.02 18.05 -19.42
C ILE A 20 -1.00 18.90 -18.13
N PRO A 21 -2.05 18.83 -17.27
CA PRO A 21 -2.07 19.54 -16.00
C PRO A 21 -0.90 19.13 -15.11
N ASN A 22 -0.22 20.08 -14.49
CA ASN A 22 0.93 19.85 -13.61
C ASN A 22 0.63 18.84 -12.49
N LYS A 23 -0.60 18.81 -11.97
CA LYS A 23 -1.04 17.85 -10.95
C LYS A 23 -0.94 16.39 -11.43
N LYS A 24 -1.26 16.12 -12.71
CA LYS A 24 -1.11 14.77 -13.30
C LYS A 24 0.35 14.40 -13.48
N VAL A 25 1.18 15.33 -13.95
CA VAL A 25 2.63 15.11 -14.12
C VAL A 25 3.29 14.81 -12.78
N LEU A 26 2.95 15.58 -11.73
CA LEU A 26 3.43 15.33 -10.37
C LEU A 26 3.07 13.93 -9.88
N MET A 27 1.81 13.51 -10.09
CA MET A 27 1.37 12.18 -9.68
C MET A 27 2.09 11.07 -10.44
N TRP A 28 2.32 11.24 -11.75
CA TRP A 28 3.07 10.27 -12.55
C TRP A 28 4.54 10.18 -12.13
N ALA A 29 5.17 11.31 -11.82
CA ALA A 29 6.54 11.33 -11.30
C ALA A 29 6.63 10.63 -9.94
N PHE A 30 5.66 10.88 -9.05
CA PHE A 30 5.56 10.22 -7.76
C PHE A 30 5.41 8.69 -7.92
N LEU A 31 4.45 8.23 -8.73
CA LEU A 31 4.25 6.80 -8.99
C LEU A 31 5.48 6.14 -9.63
N GLY A 32 6.15 6.83 -10.56
CA GLY A 32 7.39 6.34 -11.18
C GLY A 32 8.51 6.16 -10.17
N SER A 33 8.71 7.12 -9.28
CA SER A 33 9.72 7.02 -8.21
C SER A 33 9.40 5.91 -7.21
N ASP A 34 8.12 5.74 -6.88
CA ASP A 34 7.64 4.70 -5.96
C ASP A 34 7.83 3.29 -6.56
N CYS A 35 7.54 3.13 -7.86
CA CYS A 35 7.82 1.89 -8.58
C CYS A 35 9.32 1.53 -8.58
N MET A 36 10.21 2.50 -8.75
CA MET A 36 11.65 2.26 -8.67
C MET A 36 12.08 1.88 -7.24
N PHE A 37 11.56 2.59 -6.24
CA PHE A 37 11.85 2.33 -4.84
C PHE A 37 11.44 0.91 -4.43
N PHE A 38 10.18 0.52 -4.65
CA PHE A 38 9.73 -0.84 -4.34
C PHE A 38 10.39 -1.89 -5.23
N GLY A 39 10.66 -1.59 -6.49
CA GLY A 39 11.39 -2.47 -7.40
C GLY A 39 12.77 -2.83 -6.88
N THR A 40 13.51 -1.88 -6.32
CA THR A 40 14.83 -2.15 -5.71
C THR A 40 14.70 -2.99 -4.43
N LEU A 41 13.70 -2.73 -3.58
CA LEU A 41 13.47 -3.53 -2.38
C LEU A 41 13.11 -4.98 -2.71
N ILE A 42 12.23 -5.20 -3.69
CA ILE A 42 11.84 -6.54 -4.17
C ILE A 42 13.06 -7.26 -4.76
N SER A 43 13.82 -6.60 -5.62
CA SER A 43 15.04 -7.17 -6.22
C SER A 43 16.05 -7.57 -5.17
N THR A 44 16.29 -6.72 -4.18
CA THR A 44 17.17 -7.01 -3.06
C THR A 44 16.69 -8.24 -2.28
N HIS A 45 15.40 -8.29 -1.95
CA HIS A 45 14.82 -9.45 -1.25
C HIS A 45 15.00 -10.76 -2.04
N LEU A 46 14.75 -10.74 -3.35
CA LEU A 46 14.90 -11.93 -4.20
C LEU A 46 16.36 -12.39 -4.32
N ILE A 47 17.32 -11.45 -4.42
CA ILE A 47 18.74 -11.76 -4.47
C ILE A 47 19.19 -12.42 -3.16
N TYR A 48 18.88 -11.84 -2.02
CA TYR A 48 19.26 -12.39 -0.73
C TYR A 48 18.56 -13.72 -0.43
N ARG A 49 17.31 -13.90 -0.85
CA ARG A 49 16.61 -15.19 -0.79
C ARG A 49 17.37 -16.28 -1.56
N LYS A 50 17.86 -15.97 -2.77
CA LYS A 50 18.63 -16.91 -3.58
C LYS A 50 19.99 -17.21 -2.95
N ILE A 51 20.70 -16.20 -2.45
CA ILE A 51 22.00 -16.36 -1.79
C ILE A 51 21.85 -17.22 -0.53
N SER A 52 20.88 -16.96 0.32
CA SER A 52 20.60 -17.74 1.52
C SER A 52 20.33 -19.21 1.21
N ALA A 53 19.59 -19.50 0.15
CA ALA A 53 19.34 -20.86 -0.29
C ALA A 53 20.60 -21.58 -0.79
N THR A 54 21.59 -20.85 -1.30
CA THR A 54 22.81 -21.43 -1.90
C THR A 54 23.94 -21.62 -0.89
N VAL A 55 24.07 -20.70 0.08
CA VAL A 55 25.25 -20.62 0.97
C VAL A 55 24.97 -21.24 2.37
N GLY A 56 23.73 -21.26 2.83
CA GLY A 56 23.40 -21.55 4.24
C GLY A 56 22.98 -22.98 4.54
N GLY A 57 22.78 -23.87 3.58
CA GLY A 57 22.35 -25.27 3.83
C GLY A 57 20.99 -25.42 4.55
N ASN A 58 20.47 -24.39 5.18
CA ASN A 58 19.17 -24.35 5.81
C ASN A 58 18.16 -23.75 4.83
N PHE A 59 17.51 -24.60 4.06
CA PHE A 59 16.37 -24.20 3.25
C PHE A 59 15.29 -23.63 4.18
N LEU A 60 15.04 -22.32 4.05
CA LEU A 60 13.79 -21.74 4.56
C LEU A 60 12.66 -22.39 3.78
N ASP A 61 11.98 -23.34 4.40
CA ASP A 61 10.74 -23.80 3.82
C ASP A 61 9.69 -22.70 4.05
N ILE A 62 9.37 -21.99 2.96
CA ILE A 62 8.47 -20.84 2.99
C ILE A 62 7.11 -21.23 3.54
N ARG A 63 6.72 -22.50 3.37
CA ARG A 63 5.45 -23.04 3.85
C ARG A 63 5.39 -23.15 5.37
N ASP A 64 6.54 -23.32 6.03
CA ASP A 64 6.62 -23.42 7.49
C ASP A 64 6.58 -22.07 8.18
N VAL A 65 6.93 -20.99 7.45
CA VAL A 65 7.01 -19.63 7.99
C VAL A 65 5.76 -18.81 7.66
N PHE A 66 5.22 -18.95 6.44
CA PHE A 66 4.09 -18.14 5.99
C PHE A 66 2.78 -18.92 6.02
N ASP A 67 1.79 -18.35 6.67
CA ASP A 67 0.40 -18.82 6.58
C ASP A 67 -0.20 -18.36 5.24
N ILE A 68 -0.24 -19.31 4.28
CA ILE A 68 -0.72 -19.06 2.91
C ILE A 68 -2.19 -18.65 2.93
N GLU A 69 -2.99 -19.17 3.85
CA GLU A 69 -4.41 -18.84 3.96
C GLU A 69 -4.61 -17.38 4.37
N LEU A 70 -3.89 -16.93 5.41
CA LEU A 70 -3.95 -15.56 5.89
C LEU A 70 -3.46 -14.56 4.83
N THR A 71 -2.35 -14.87 4.16
CA THR A 71 -1.79 -14.01 3.11
C THR A 71 -2.72 -13.92 1.89
N SER A 72 -3.36 -15.02 1.50
CA SER A 72 -4.35 -15.03 0.42
C SER A 72 -5.58 -14.21 0.78
N PHE A 73 -6.06 -14.32 2.01
CA PHE A 73 -7.19 -13.55 2.52
C PHE A 73 -6.89 -12.04 2.54
N SER A 74 -5.71 -11.65 3.03
CA SER A 74 -5.29 -10.25 3.07
C SER A 74 -5.15 -9.66 1.66
N THR A 75 -4.66 -10.43 0.69
CA THR A 75 -4.60 -10.03 -0.72
C THR A 75 -5.99 -9.81 -1.31
N PHE A 76 -6.95 -10.70 -1.01
CA PHE A 76 -8.34 -10.54 -1.43
C PHE A 76 -8.96 -9.25 -0.88
N ILE A 77 -8.71 -8.93 0.38
CA ILE A 77 -9.17 -7.68 1.02
C ILE A 77 -8.62 -6.44 0.29
N LEU A 78 -7.33 -6.46 -0.10
CA LEU A 78 -6.74 -5.36 -0.86
C LEU A 78 -7.37 -5.20 -2.24
N LEU A 79 -7.65 -6.29 -2.95
CA LEU A 79 -8.34 -6.25 -4.25
C LEU A 79 -9.75 -5.69 -4.10
N ALA A 80 -10.49 -6.10 -3.07
CA ALA A 80 -11.81 -5.55 -2.76
C ALA A 80 -11.74 -4.05 -2.43
N SER A 81 -10.75 -3.62 -1.65
CA SER A 81 -10.50 -2.20 -1.34
C SER A 81 -10.27 -1.37 -2.61
N SER A 82 -9.47 -1.90 -3.55
CA SER A 82 -9.22 -1.26 -4.84
C SER A 82 -10.51 -1.11 -5.67
N LEU A 83 -11.39 -2.12 -5.66
CA LEU A 83 -12.69 -2.04 -6.31
C LEU A 83 -13.57 -0.93 -5.69
N PHE A 84 -13.65 -0.83 -4.37
CA PHE A 84 -14.40 0.23 -3.70
C PHE A 84 -13.87 1.61 -4.04
N MET A 85 -12.55 1.77 -4.14
CA MET A 85 -11.94 3.04 -4.55
C MET A 85 -12.30 3.41 -5.99
N ALA A 86 -12.27 2.46 -6.93
CA ALA A 86 -12.69 2.69 -8.32
C ALA A 86 -14.16 3.09 -8.41
N LEU A 87 -15.04 2.45 -7.63
CA LEU A 87 -16.46 2.81 -7.55
C LEU A 87 -16.67 4.20 -6.93
N ALA A 88 -15.87 4.58 -5.92
CA ALA A 88 -15.91 5.92 -5.33
C ALA A 88 -15.59 7.00 -6.37
N VAL A 89 -14.53 6.79 -7.17
CA VAL A 89 -14.15 7.71 -8.26
C VAL A 89 -15.25 7.79 -9.32
N SER A 90 -15.85 6.66 -9.71
CA SER A 90 -16.99 6.64 -10.63
C SER A 90 -18.20 7.40 -10.09
N ALA A 91 -18.48 7.26 -8.80
CA ALA A 91 -19.61 7.96 -8.14
C ALA A 91 -19.39 9.48 -8.10
N ILE A 92 -18.16 9.96 -7.87
CA ILE A 92 -17.81 11.39 -7.93
C ILE A 92 -18.09 11.94 -9.33
N HIS A 93 -17.66 11.25 -10.38
CA HIS A 93 -17.91 11.69 -11.76
C HIS A 93 -19.40 11.79 -12.11
N LYS A 94 -20.24 11.01 -11.43
CA LYS A 94 -21.71 11.05 -11.56
C LYS A 94 -22.38 12.10 -10.65
N GLY A 95 -21.60 12.85 -9.84
CA GLY A 95 -22.10 13.84 -8.91
C GLY A 95 -22.83 13.28 -7.67
N ASN A 96 -22.73 11.98 -7.41
CA ASN A 96 -23.40 11.33 -6.30
C ASN A 96 -22.53 11.26 -5.04
N LEU A 97 -22.49 12.34 -4.27
CA LEU A 97 -21.67 12.46 -3.06
C LEU A 97 -22.00 11.42 -1.97
N LYS A 98 -23.26 11.03 -1.84
CA LYS A 98 -23.64 10.01 -0.83
C LYS A 98 -23.02 8.66 -1.15
N SER A 99 -23.09 8.21 -2.41
CA SER A 99 -22.47 6.97 -2.84
C SER A 99 -20.95 7.01 -2.70
N THR A 100 -20.33 8.13 -3.04
CA THR A 100 -18.88 8.34 -2.88
C THR A 100 -18.44 8.15 -1.43
N ARG A 101 -19.14 8.76 -0.47
CA ARG A 101 -18.82 8.63 0.96
C ARG A 101 -18.88 7.19 1.44
N TRP A 102 -19.92 6.44 1.05
CA TRP A 102 -20.07 5.03 1.42
C TRP A 102 -18.96 4.15 0.82
N MET A 103 -18.61 4.38 -0.44
CA MET A 103 -17.54 3.63 -1.08
C MET A 103 -16.16 3.97 -0.47
N LEU A 104 -15.92 5.25 -0.16
CA LEU A 104 -14.70 5.68 0.51
C LEU A 104 -14.58 5.09 1.92
N PHE A 105 -15.67 5.06 2.68
CA PHE A 105 -15.72 4.42 3.98
C PHE A 105 -15.41 2.92 3.90
N GLY A 106 -15.96 2.22 2.90
CA GLY A 106 -15.62 0.82 2.62
C GLY A 106 -14.12 0.64 2.36
N THR A 107 -13.50 1.49 1.54
CA THR A 107 -12.06 1.45 1.26
C THR A 107 -11.23 1.60 2.53
N ILE A 108 -11.60 2.52 3.41
CA ILE A 108 -10.91 2.76 4.69
C ILE A 108 -11.00 1.52 5.60
N ILE A 109 -12.19 0.91 5.71
CA ILE A 109 -12.38 -0.30 6.53
C ILE A 109 -11.51 -1.43 6.01
N PHE A 110 -11.53 -1.72 4.72
CA PHE A 110 -10.71 -2.78 4.14
C PHE A 110 -9.21 -2.52 4.29
N GLY A 111 -8.78 -1.26 4.13
CA GLY A 111 -7.39 -0.87 4.40
C GLY A 111 -6.99 -1.07 5.86
N ALA A 112 -7.86 -0.74 6.81
CA ALA A 112 -7.62 -0.95 8.24
C ALA A 112 -7.57 -2.45 8.60
N ILE A 113 -8.45 -3.27 8.03
CA ILE A 113 -8.44 -4.72 8.24
C ILE A 113 -7.12 -5.31 7.69
N PHE A 114 -6.68 -4.89 6.51
CA PHE A 114 -5.40 -5.32 5.96
C PHE A 114 -4.23 -4.98 6.90
N LEU A 115 -4.16 -3.75 7.43
CA LEU A 115 -3.13 -3.35 8.38
C LEU A 115 -3.18 -4.19 9.67
N ALA A 116 -4.38 -4.49 10.17
CA ALA A 116 -4.55 -5.37 11.33
C ALA A 116 -4.03 -6.78 11.05
N CYS A 117 -4.35 -7.36 9.88
CA CYS A 117 -3.82 -8.67 9.47
C CYS A 117 -2.29 -8.66 9.37
N GLN A 118 -1.70 -7.58 8.84
CA GLN A 118 -0.24 -7.46 8.72
C GLN A 118 0.44 -7.37 10.10
N VAL A 119 -0.11 -6.60 11.03
CA VAL A 119 0.40 -6.55 12.42
C VAL A 119 0.28 -7.91 13.09
N TYR A 120 -0.83 -8.60 12.90
CA TYR A 120 -1.02 -9.95 13.43
C TYR A 120 0.02 -10.92 12.87
N GLU A 121 0.24 -10.91 11.56
CA GLU A 121 1.25 -11.75 10.89
C GLU A 121 2.66 -11.49 11.44
N PHE A 122 3.05 -10.23 11.60
CA PHE A 122 4.35 -9.88 12.17
C PHE A 122 4.51 -10.34 13.63
N THR A 123 3.49 -10.19 14.45
CA THR A 123 3.53 -10.67 15.83
C THR A 123 3.59 -12.20 15.90
N HIS A 124 2.91 -12.89 14.99
CA HIS A 124 2.94 -14.35 14.89
C HIS A 124 4.34 -14.84 14.49
N PHE A 125 5.02 -14.20 13.55
CA PHE A 125 6.38 -14.58 13.14
C PHE A 125 7.41 -14.45 14.26
N VAL A 126 7.30 -13.42 15.08
CA VAL A 126 8.22 -13.21 16.22
C VAL A 126 8.00 -14.24 17.34
N HIS A 127 6.78 -14.72 17.53
CA HIS A 127 6.42 -15.58 18.65
C HIS A 127 6.19 -17.06 18.26
N ALA A 128 6.44 -17.44 17.00
CA ALA A 128 6.25 -18.81 16.53
C ALA A 128 7.28 -19.76 17.19
N PRO A 129 6.85 -20.71 18.04
CA PRO A 129 7.76 -21.60 18.75
C PRO A 129 8.53 -22.47 17.75
N GLY A 130 9.86 -22.36 17.75
CA GLY A 130 10.76 -23.11 16.88
C GLY A 130 10.97 -22.60 15.46
N ASN A 131 10.20 -21.60 15.04
CA ASN A 131 10.32 -20.94 13.72
C ASN A 131 10.38 -19.42 13.86
N GLU A 132 10.99 -18.91 14.93
CA GLU A 132 11.10 -17.50 15.20
C GLU A 132 11.85 -16.78 14.07
N LEU A 133 11.12 -15.95 13.32
CA LEU A 133 11.69 -15.06 12.33
C LEU A 133 11.72 -13.65 12.90
N THR A 134 12.91 -13.16 13.19
CA THR A 134 13.13 -11.78 13.63
C THR A 134 13.82 -10.96 12.54
N LEU A 135 14.04 -9.68 12.81
CA LEU A 135 14.69 -8.77 11.88
C LEU A 135 16.09 -9.27 11.45
N SER A 136 16.82 -9.95 12.32
CA SER A 136 18.20 -10.36 12.08
C SER A 136 18.49 -11.85 12.23
N THR A 137 17.54 -12.62 12.76
CA THR A 137 17.73 -14.04 13.05
C THR A 137 16.54 -14.89 12.60
N TYR A 138 16.85 -16.13 12.20
CA TYR A 138 15.87 -17.18 11.98
C TYR A 138 16.32 -18.42 12.74
N ARG A 139 15.44 -18.96 13.61
CA ARG A 139 15.77 -20.09 14.52
C ARG A 139 17.03 -19.84 15.36
N GLY A 140 17.28 -18.58 15.75
CA GLY A 140 18.48 -18.21 16.53
C GLY A 140 19.75 -17.99 15.71
N GLU A 141 19.77 -18.31 14.42
CA GLU A 141 20.91 -18.08 13.53
C GLU A 141 20.80 -16.76 12.78
N PRO A 142 21.93 -16.04 12.54
CA PRO A 142 21.93 -14.79 11.77
C PRO A 142 21.43 -15.03 10.35
N HIS A 143 20.36 -14.34 9.95
CA HIS A 143 19.75 -14.53 8.63
C HIS A 143 19.27 -13.21 8.02
N VAL A 144 19.71 -12.91 6.80
CA VAL A 144 19.38 -11.65 6.10
C VAL A 144 17.98 -11.66 5.49
N PHE A 145 17.38 -12.82 5.33
CA PHE A 145 16.02 -12.95 4.77
C PHE A 145 15.00 -12.16 5.60
N GLY A 146 15.03 -12.32 6.93
CA GLY A 146 14.16 -11.58 7.84
C GLY A 146 14.28 -10.06 7.65
N SER A 147 15.51 -9.54 7.63
CA SER A 147 15.76 -8.11 7.43
C SER A 147 15.13 -7.58 6.15
N THR A 148 15.37 -8.25 5.02
CA THR A 148 14.85 -7.81 3.71
C THR A 148 13.33 -7.94 3.63
N PHE A 149 12.76 -8.99 4.22
CA PHE A 149 11.31 -9.20 4.28
C PHE A 149 10.62 -8.13 5.12
N TYR A 150 11.09 -7.88 6.36
CA TYR A 150 10.47 -6.90 7.25
C TYR A 150 10.63 -5.47 6.73
N VAL A 151 11.76 -5.13 6.11
CA VAL A 151 11.93 -3.81 5.48
C VAL A 151 10.97 -3.62 4.31
N LEU A 152 10.88 -4.61 3.41
CA LEU A 152 9.99 -4.54 2.26
C LEU A 152 8.51 -4.40 2.69
N THR A 153 8.05 -5.33 3.53
CA THR A 153 6.64 -5.41 3.95
C THR A 153 6.28 -4.29 4.91
N GLY A 154 7.19 -3.92 5.81
CA GLY A 154 7.00 -2.81 6.75
C GLY A 154 6.90 -1.46 6.04
N THR A 155 7.75 -1.22 5.05
CA THR A 155 7.66 -0.01 4.21
C THR A 155 6.34 0.03 3.44
N HIS A 156 5.93 -1.09 2.84
CA HIS A 156 4.63 -1.19 2.18
C HIS A 156 3.47 -0.90 3.13
N GLY A 157 3.46 -1.52 4.32
CA GLY A 157 2.45 -1.28 5.34
C GLY A 157 2.40 0.18 5.81
N THR A 158 3.55 0.84 5.92
CA THR A 158 3.61 2.28 6.24
C THR A 158 2.95 3.13 5.14
N HIS A 159 3.20 2.82 3.86
CA HIS A 159 2.54 3.50 2.75
C HIS A 159 1.01 3.30 2.78
N VAL A 160 0.55 2.08 3.04
CA VAL A 160 -0.89 1.80 3.19
C VAL A 160 -1.48 2.57 4.38
N ALA A 161 -0.79 2.62 5.51
CA ALA A 161 -1.24 3.36 6.69
C ALA A 161 -1.37 4.86 6.40
N ILE A 162 -0.37 5.48 5.77
CA ILE A 162 -0.42 6.89 5.34
C ILE A 162 -1.61 7.11 4.39
N GLY A 163 -1.82 6.21 3.43
CA GLY A 163 -2.96 6.26 2.51
C GLY A 163 -4.30 6.22 3.23
N VAL A 164 -4.47 5.33 4.20
CA VAL A 164 -5.70 5.23 5.01
C VAL A 164 -5.93 6.51 5.82
N PHE A 165 -4.89 7.07 6.46
CA PHE A 165 -5.01 8.35 7.18
C PHE A 165 -5.41 9.49 6.25
N TRP A 166 -4.86 9.54 5.06
CA TRP A 166 -5.22 10.54 4.06
C TRP A 166 -6.69 10.41 3.63
N LEU A 167 -7.16 9.19 3.38
CA LEU A 167 -8.55 8.94 3.02
C LEU A 167 -9.53 9.30 4.14
N ILE A 168 -9.16 9.07 5.40
CA ILE A 168 -9.95 9.51 6.57
C ILE A 168 -10.06 11.04 6.57
N GLY A 169 -8.96 11.76 6.34
CA GLY A 169 -8.97 13.22 6.23
C GLY A 169 -9.94 13.71 5.13
N TRP A 170 -9.91 13.10 3.96
CA TRP A 170 -10.84 13.40 2.86
C TRP A 170 -12.30 13.07 3.22
N LEU A 171 -12.52 11.97 3.90
CA LEU A 171 -13.87 11.58 4.34
C LEU A 171 -14.43 12.62 5.32
N VAL A 172 -13.65 13.03 6.32
CA VAL A 172 -14.03 14.07 7.30
C VAL A 172 -14.31 15.40 6.61
N TYR A 173 -13.46 15.82 5.67
CA TYR A 173 -13.67 17.06 4.90
C TYR A 173 -14.94 17.02 4.03
N SER A 174 -15.39 15.83 3.63
CA SER A 174 -16.56 15.61 2.79
C SER A 174 -17.89 15.79 3.55
N PHE A 175 -17.90 15.83 4.89
CA PHE A 175 -19.07 16.07 5.72
C PHE A 175 -19.26 17.54 6.05
#